data_73befe69cf1049b82b8d4c69bae7e11f
#
_entry.id   73befe69cf1049b82b8d4c69bae7e11f
#
_cell.length_a   1.000
_cell.length_b   1.000
_cell.length_c   1.000
_cell.angle_alpha   90.00
_cell.angle_beta   90.00
_cell.angle_gamma   90.00
#
_symmetry.space_group_name_H-M   'P 1'
#
loop_
_entity.id
_entity.type
_entity.pdbx_description
1 polymer ?
#
loop_
_entity_poly.entity_id
_entity_poly.type
_entity_poly.pdbx_seq_one_letter_code
_entity_poly.pdbx_strand_id
1 'polypeptide(L)'
;MAERSIELDSIELAAAIFGSGDQNIRLLEKEFRVTAVCRGSELRFSGEDKDVTAAVHAIDGMVTLMQNHTPLEEQTVRYCISLARGGEESRLRELTDDFVAVTAKGRPIHPKTLGQKEYLAAIRKHAITFGVGPAGTGKTYLAVAMAVKAFKSKDVSRIILTRPAVEAGEKLGFLPGDLQNKVDPYLRPLYDGLFDLLGAETFQKLFEKQVIEVAPLAYMRGRTLDDAFIILDEAQNTTPEQMKMFLTRMGVGSKVVVTGDVTQIDLPEKTRSGLIDALEVLRHVDGIAQVRLTEKDVVRHRLVQQIVRAYEQAAEHKS
;
A
#
# COMPACT_ATOMS: atom_id res chain seq x y z
N MET A 1 34.87 -4.73 -19.49
CA MET A 1 33.45 -4.59 -19.89
C MET A 1 32.89 -5.98 -20.08
N ALA A 2 31.79 -6.29 -19.43
CA ALA A 2 31.07 -7.54 -19.60
C ALA A 2 29.95 -7.32 -20.64
N GLU A 3 29.57 -8.40 -21.32
CA GLU A 3 28.47 -8.43 -22.26
C GLU A 3 27.62 -9.67 -21.97
N ARG A 4 26.28 -9.50 -21.85
CA ARG A 4 25.34 -10.61 -21.69
C ARG A 4 24.13 -10.41 -22.58
N SER A 5 23.66 -11.49 -23.17
CA SER A 5 22.45 -11.53 -24.00
C SER A 5 21.35 -12.29 -23.30
N ILE A 6 20.12 -11.83 -23.50
CA ILE A 6 18.88 -12.51 -23.11
C ILE A 6 18.08 -12.72 -24.39
N GLU A 7 17.59 -13.92 -24.61
CA GLU A 7 16.64 -14.21 -25.65
C GLU A 7 15.21 -14.14 -25.08
N LEU A 8 14.38 -13.30 -25.67
CA LEU A 8 12.99 -13.13 -25.28
C LEU A 8 12.10 -14.03 -26.15
N ASP A 9 11.04 -14.59 -25.58
CA ASP A 9 10.20 -15.60 -26.22
C ASP A 9 9.54 -15.11 -27.52
N SER A 10 9.36 -13.79 -27.67
CA SER A 10 8.82 -13.20 -28.89
C SER A 10 9.18 -11.72 -29.07
N ILE A 11 9.01 -11.20 -30.29
CA ILE A 11 9.19 -9.78 -30.62
C ILE A 11 8.12 -8.93 -29.90
N GLU A 12 6.91 -9.45 -29.72
CA GLU A 12 5.82 -8.79 -29.02
C GLU A 12 6.17 -8.61 -27.52
N LEU A 13 6.77 -9.63 -26.91
CA LEU A 13 7.26 -9.56 -25.54
C LEU A 13 8.39 -8.52 -25.42
N ALA A 14 9.32 -8.51 -26.38
CA ALA A 14 10.37 -7.51 -26.45
C ALA A 14 9.78 -6.09 -26.51
N ALA A 15 8.85 -5.83 -27.42
CA ALA A 15 8.19 -4.53 -27.56
C ALA A 15 7.46 -4.09 -26.28
N ALA A 16 6.80 -5.02 -25.59
CA ALA A 16 6.12 -4.74 -24.33
C ALA A 16 7.11 -4.42 -23.18
N ILE A 17 8.24 -5.15 -23.10
CA ILE A 17 9.31 -4.86 -22.15
C ILE A 17 9.93 -3.49 -22.41
N PHE A 18 10.15 -3.13 -23.69
CA PHE A 18 10.71 -1.83 -24.06
C PHE A 18 9.79 -0.68 -23.67
N GLY A 19 8.48 -0.89 -23.72
CA GLY A 19 7.48 0.13 -23.44
C GLY A 19 7.38 1.17 -24.58
N SER A 20 6.49 2.13 -24.42
CA SER A 20 6.25 3.17 -25.41
C SER A 20 7.52 4.01 -25.62
N GLY A 21 8.04 4.02 -26.87
CA GLY A 21 9.25 4.78 -27.21
C GLY A 21 10.51 4.35 -26.44
N ASP A 22 10.63 3.07 -26.13
CA ASP A 22 11.78 2.46 -25.43
C ASP A 22 12.03 3.02 -24.02
N GLN A 23 10.99 3.59 -23.40
CA GLN A 23 11.12 4.28 -22.10
C GLN A 23 11.67 3.39 -20.98
N ASN A 24 11.31 2.10 -20.96
CA ASN A 24 11.73 1.16 -19.95
C ASN A 24 13.21 0.78 -20.10
N ILE A 25 13.66 0.58 -21.35
CA ILE A 25 15.07 0.26 -21.63
C ILE A 25 15.96 1.47 -21.33
N ARG A 26 15.56 2.68 -21.72
CA ARG A 26 16.29 3.90 -21.37
C ARG A 26 16.38 4.11 -19.84
N LEU A 27 15.36 3.69 -19.11
CA LEU A 27 15.38 3.71 -17.67
C LEU A 27 16.42 2.72 -17.10
N LEU A 28 16.46 1.48 -17.60
CA LEU A 28 17.45 0.47 -17.24
C LEU A 28 18.88 0.94 -17.55
N GLU A 29 19.13 1.44 -18.77
CA GLU A 29 20.43 1.97 -19.19
C GLU A 29 20.93 3.08 -18.23
N LYS A 30 20.05 4.01 -17.89
CA LYS A 30 20.36 5.11 -16.96
C LYS A 30 20.63 4.60 -15.53
N GLU A 31 19.80 3.69 -15.04
CA GLU A 31 19.86 3.24 -13.65
C GLU A 31 21.05 2.29 -13.42
N PHE A 32 21.36 1.41 -14.35
CA PHE A 32 22.48 0.47 -14.23
C PHE A 32 23.76 0.94 -14.94
N ARG A 33 23.74 2.07 -15.68
CA ARG A 33 24.88 2.58 -16.46
C ARG A 33 25.38 1.56 -17.48
N VAL A 34 24.45 0.89 -18.14
CA VAL A 34 24.71 -0.09 -19.20
C VAL A 34 24.20 0.43 -20.54
N THR A 35 24.68 -0.13 -21.64
CA THR A 35 24.13 0.08 -22.96
C THR A 35 23.33 -1.15 -23.37
N ALA A 36 22.12 -0.95 -23.89
CA ALA A 36 21.23 -2.01 -24.35
C ALA A 36 21.08 -1.96 -25.87
N VAL A 37 21.24 -3.09 -26.53
CA VAL A 37 21.01 -3.25 -27.97
C VAL A 37 20.09 -4.43 -28.20
N CYS A 38 19.00 -4.20 -28.97
CA CYS A 38 18.07 -5.26 -29.33
C CYS A 38 18.16 -5.57 -30.82
N ARG A 39 18.19 -6.86 -31.15
CA ARG A 39 18.11 -7.38 -32.55
C ARG A 39 17.11 -8.52 -32.55
N GLY A 40 15.91 -8.23 -33.07
CA GLY A 40 14.81 -9.21 -33.06
C GLY A 40 14.35 -9.47 -31.62
N SER A 41 14.46 -10.71 -31.14
CA SER A 41 14.17 -11.13 -29.77
C SER A 41 15.39 -11.14 -28.84
N GLU A 42 16.60 -10.94 -29.38
CA GLU A 42 17.83 -10.92 -28.58
C GLU A 42 18.09 -9.51 -28.02
N LEU A 43 18.07 -9.38 -26.71
CA LEU A 43 18.42 -8.16 -25.97
C LEU A 43 19.82 -8.34 -25.34
N ARG A 44 20.75 -7.46 -25.70
CA ARG A 44 22.14 -7.50 -25.26
C ARG A 44 22.50 -6.29 -24.41
N PHE A 45 23.06 -6.52 -23.24
CA PHE A 45 23.58 -5.50 -22.34
C PHE A 45 25.10 -5.51 -22.33
N SER A 46 25.72 -4.31 -22.33
CA SER A 46 27.15 -4.11 -22.19
C SER A 46 27.49 -3.04 -21.16
N GLY A 47 28.48 -3.29 -20.30
CA GLY A 47 28.88 -2.40 -19.21
C GLY A 47 29.81 -3.06 -18.19
N GLU A 48 29.77 -2.64 -16.93
CA GLU A 48 30.43 -3.34 -15.84
C GLU A 48 29.68 -4.64 -15.49
N ASP A 49 30.39 -5.72 -15.14
CA ASP A 49 29.80 -7.06 -14.95
C ASP A 49 28.67 -7.05 -13.91
N LYS A 50 28.84 -6.34 -12.80
CA LYS A 50 27.83 -6.18 -11.76
C LYS A 50 26.57 -5.50 -12.28
N ASP A 51 26.71 -4.44 -13.05
CA ASP A 51 25.59 -3.64 -13.55
C ASP A 51 24.85 -4.37 -14.68
N VAL A 52 25.61 -5.07 -15.55
CA VAL A 52 25.04 -5.93 -16.60
C VAL A 52 24.24 -7.08 -15.98
N THR A 53 24.76 -7.72 -14.94
CA THR A 53 24.07 -8.79 -14.22
C THR A 53 22.76 -8.28 -13.62
N ALA A 54 22.79 -7.14 -12.96
CA ALA A 54 21.58 -6.54 -12.36
C ALA A 54 20.55 -6.12 -13.44
N ALA A 55 21.01 -5.60 -14.59
CA ALA A 55 20.11 -5.28 -15.71
C ALA A 55 19.41 -6.53 -16.26
N VAL A 56 20.14 -7.64 -16.43
CA VAL A 56 19.59 -8.95 -16.84
C VAL A 56 18.52 -9.40 -15.85
N HIS A 57 18.81 -9.41 -14.56
CA HIS A 57 17.86 -9.80 -13.51
C HIS A 57 16.61 -8.91 -13.48
N ALA A 58 16.75 -7.61 -13.75
CA ALA A 58 15.59 -6.72 -13.85
C ALA A 58 14.69 -7.10 -15.03
N ILE A 59 15.26 -7.46 -16.19
CA ILE A 59 14.50 -7.96 -17.35
C ILE A 59 13.80 -9.29 -17.01
N ASP A 60 14.49 -10.24 -16.40
CA ASP A 60 13.89 -11.51 -15.97
C ASP A 60 12.68 -11.29 -15.07
N GLY A 61 12.79 -10.32 -14.15
CA GLY A 61 11.70 -9.89 -13.31
C GLY A 61 10.51 -9.30 -14.09
N MET A 62 10.80 -8.43 -15.07
CA MET A 62 9.77 -7.86 -15.94
C MET A 62 9.06 -8.92 -16.79
N VAL A 63 9.81 -9.88 -17.35
CA VAL A 63 9.26 -11.03 -18.07
C VAL A 63 8.32 -11.84 -17.18
N THR A 64 8.78 -12.17 -15.97
CA THR A 64 8.01 -12.93 -14.99
C THR A 64 6.67 -12.24 -14.67
N LEU A 65 6.68 -10.93 -14.44
CA LEU A 65 5.46 -10.17 -14.15
C LEU A 65 4.50 -10.12 -15.36
N MET A 66 5.03 -9.99 -16.58
CA MET A 66 4.21 -9.99 -17.79
C MET A 66 3.56 -11.34 -18.07
N GLN A 67 4.28 -12.44 -17.88
CA GLN A 67 3.73 -13.79 -17.99
C GLN A 67 2.54 -14.02 -17.06
N ASN A 68 2.51 -13.27 -15.94
CA ASN A 68 1.41 -13.28 -14.97
C ASN A 68 0.42 -12.12 -15.17
N HIS A 69 0.32 -11.59 -16.38
CA HIS A 69 -0.63 -10.54 -16.76
C HIS A 69 -0.52 -9.24 -15.96
N THR A 70 0.62 -8.99 -15.29
CA THR A 70 0.87 -7.72 -14.60
C THR A 70 1.39 -6.69 -15.59
N PRO A 71 0.72 -5.55 -15.80
CA PRO A 71 1.18 -4.53 -16.72
C PRO A 71 2.47 -3.88 -16.24
N LEU A 72 3.42 -3.65 -17.18
CA LEU A 72 4.67 -2.97 -16.90
C LEU A 72 4.49 -1.44 -16.90
N GLU A 73 3.84 -0.92 -15.87
CA GLU A 73 3.84 0.51 -15.58
C GLU A 73 5.26 0.95 -15.13
N GLU A 74 5.61 2.23 -15.30
CA GLU A 74 6.93 2.76 -14.89
C GLU A 74 7.30 2.37 -13.45
N GLN A 75 6.33 2.35 -12.54
CA GLN A 75 6.53 1.95 -11.14
C GLN A 75 6.91 0.48 -11.00
N THR A 76 6.28 -0.40 -11.77
CA THR A 76 6.59 -1.84 -11.80
C THR A 76 8.02 -2.07 -12.30
N VAL A 77 8.43 -1.36 -13.36
CA VAL A 77 9.79 -1.42 -13.89
C VAL A 77 10.81 -0.94 -12.85
N ARG A 78 10.56 0.19 -12.17
CA ARG A 78 11.44 0.69 -11.10
C ARG A 78 11.53 -0.27 -9.93
N TYR A 79 10.45 -0.95 -9.60
CA TYR A 79 10.46 -1.97 -8.57
C TYR A 79 11.35 -3.17 -8.97
N CYS A 80 11.25 -3.67 -10.20
CA CYS A 80 12.17 -4.69 -10.72
C CYS A 80 13.63 -4.25 -10.63
N ILE A 81 13.92 -2.99 -11.02
CA ILE A 81 15.26 -2.40 -10.90
C ILE A 81 15.75 -2.40 -9.44
N SER A 82 14.89 -2.01 -8.50
CA SER A 82 15.26 -1.92 -7.08
C SER A 82 15.57 -3.29 -6.48
N LEU A 83 14.80 -4.32 -6.84
CA LEU A 83 15.03 -5.68 -6.39
C LEU A 83 16.29 -6.30 -7.01
N ALA A 84 16.53 -6.08 -8.30
CA ALA A 84 17.74 -6.54 -8.98
C ALA A 84 19.02 -5.92 -8.37
N ARG A 85 18.97 -4.64 -7.96
CA ARG A 85 20.05 -4.01 -7.21
C ARG A 85 20.27 -4.62 -5.83
N GLY A 86 19.21 -5.08 -5.19
CA GLY A 86 19.24 -5.71 -3.87
C GLY A 86 19.59 -7.19 -3.87
N GLY A 87 19.67 -7.84 -5.06
CA GLY A 87 19.83 -9.29 -5.17
C GLY A 87 18.61 -10.09 -4.74
N GLU A 88 17.43 -9.47 -4.76
CA GLU A 88 16.15 -10.04 -4.31
C GLU A 88 15.24 -10.43 -5.49
N GLU A 89 15.76 -10.47 -6.74
CA GLU A 89 15.00 -10.69 -7.97
C GLU A 89 14.25 -12.03 -8.00
N SER A 90 14.81 -13.07 -7.37
CA SER A 90 14.17 -14.38 -7.27
C SER A 90 12.79 -14.33 -6.58
N ARG A 91 12.60 -13.35 -5.71
CA ARG A 91 11.34 -13.13 -4.97
C ARG A 91 10.23 -12.52 -5.84
N LEU A 92 10.55 -11.99 -7.04
CA LEU A 92 9.55 -11.47 -7.98
C LEU A 92 8.55 -12.54 -8.42
N ARG A 93 8.98 -13.81 -8.50
CA ARG A 93 8.07 -14.94 -8.78
C ARG A 93 6.99 -15.11 -7.70
N GLU A 94 7.24 -14.64 -6.49
CA GLU A 94 6.27 -14.69 -5.40
C GLU A 94 5.10 -13.70 -5.61
N LEU A 95 5.26 -12.65 -6.44
CA LEU A 95 4.20 -11.64 -6.68
C LEU A 95 3.07 -12.14 -7.60
N THR A 96 3.30 -13.29 -8.23
CA THR A 96 2.50 -13.81 -9.32
C THR A 96 1.27 -14.47 -8.81
N ASP A 97 0.20 -14.32 -8.52
CA ASP A 97 -1.06 -15.03 -8.20
C ASP A 97 -1.95 -14.42 -7.09
N ASP A 98 -1.56 -13.28 -6.52
CA ASP A 98 -2.31 -12.67 -5.41
C ASP A 98 -3.37 -11.66 -5.88
N PHE A 99 -4.36 -12.13 -6.62
CA PHE A 99 -5.56 -11.34 -6.89
C PHE A 99 -6.28 -10.97 -5.59
N VAL A 100 -6.53 -9.68 -5.38
CA VAL A 100 -7.23 -9.17 -4.21
C VAL A 100 -8.70 -8.92 -4.50
N ALA A 101 -8.98 -8.04 -5.45
CA ALA A 101 -10.32 -7.59 -5.79
C ALA A 101 -10.33 -6.95 -7.19
N VAL A 102 -11.52 -6.60 -7.69
CA VAL A 102 -11.69 -5.78 -8.89
C VAL A 102 -12.34 -4.47 -8.49
N THR A 103 -11.84 -3.36 -9.03
CA THR A 103 -12.48 -2.05 -8.88
C THR A 103 -13.83 -2.03 -9.56
N ALA A 104 -14.67 -1.03 -9.28
CA ALA A 104 -15.95 -0.82 -9.95
C ALA A 104 -15.81 -0.65 -11.48
N LYS A 105 -14.63 -0.20 -11.95
CA LYS A 105 -14.30 -0.03 -13.38
C LYS A 105 -13.69 -1.29 -14.02
N GLY A 106 -13.71 -2.44 -13.34
CA GLY A 106 -13.19 -3.71 -13.86
C GLY A 106 -11.66 -3.86 -13.80
N ARG A 107 -10.93 -2.96 -13.12
CA ARG A 107 -9.47 -3.07 -12.99
C ARG A 107 -9.11 -4.04 -11.86
N PRO A 108 -8.27 -5.07 -12.10
CA PRO A 108 -7.83 -5.97 -11.07
C PRO A 108 -6.85 -5.29 -10.11
N ILE A 109 -6.93 -5.65 -8.83
CA ILE A 109 -6.03 -5.20 -7.77
C ILE A 109 -5.14 -6.35 -7.38
N HIS A 110 -3.84 -6.13 -7.51
CA HIS A 110 -2.78 -7.05 -7.12
C HIS A 110 -1.76 -6.32 -6.23
N PRO A 111 -1.02 -7.02 -5.36
CA PRO A 111 0.13 -6.41 -4.70
C PRO A 111 1.16 -6.00 -5.76
N LYS A 112 1.64 -4.78 -5.68
CA LYS A 112 2.67 -4.23 -6.58
C LYS A 112 4.08 -4.43 -6.03
N THR A 113 4.20 -4.81 -4.76
CA THR A 113 5.48 -5.04 -4.05
C THR A 113 5.39 -6.24 -3.12
N LEU A 114 6.54 -6.77 -2.74
CA LEU A 114 6.64 -7.88 -1.78
C LEU A 114 6.08 -7.50 -0.41
N GLY A 115 6.37 -6.30 0.08
CA GLY A 115 5.81 -5.81 1.34
C GLY A 115 4.29 -5.73 1.30
N GLN A 116 3.70 -5.30 0.17
CA GLN A 116 2.24 -5.33 -0.02
C GLN A 116 1.70 -6.77 -0.02
N LYS A 117 2.41 -7.72 -0.64
CA LYS A 117 2.03 -9.15 -0.61
C LYS A 117 2.06 -9.70 0.82
N GLU A 118 3.13 -9.46 1.55
CA GLU A 118 3.26 -9.87 2.96
C GLU A 118 2.13 -9.27 3.82
N TYR A 119 1.79 -8.01 3.58
CA TYR A 119 0.69 -7.33 4.26
C TYR A 119 -0.66 -7.97 3.97
N LEU A 120 -0.95 -8.27 2.72
CA LEU A 120 -2.19 -8.96 2.32
C LEU A 120 -2.27 -10.37 2.90
N ALA A 121 -1.17 -11.11 2.91
CA ALA A 121 -1.09 -12.43 3.52
C ALA A 121 -1.34 -12.38 5.04
N ALA A 122 -0.78 -11.37 5.72
CA ALA A 122 -1.02 -11.14 7.13
C ALA A 122 -2.49 -10.84 7.43
N ILE A 123 -3.14 -9.97 6.63
CA ILE A 123 -4.57 -9.66 6.77
C ILE A 123 -5.42 -10.91 6.59
N ARG A 124 -5.09 -11.80 5.65
CA ARG A 124 -5.84 -13.05 5.45
C ARG A 124 -5.75 -13.96 6.67
N LYS A 125 -4.54 -14.10 7.23
CA LYS A 125 -4.21 -15.11 8.23
C LYS A 125 -4.57 -14.70 9.67
N HIS A 126 -4.46 -13.41 10.02
CA HIS A 126 -4.57 -12.96 11.41
C HIS A 126 -5.86 -12.20 11.67
N ALA A 127 -6.31 -12.24 12.92
CA ALA A 127 -7.50 -11.52 13.37
C ALA A 127 -7.25 -10.01 13.45
N ILE A 128 -6.04 -9.61 13.88
CA ILE A 128 -5.60 -8.21 13.93
C ILE A 128 -4.31 -8.07 13.13
N THR A 129 -4.25 -7.09 12.24
CA THR A 129 -3.06 -6.80 11.44
C THR A 129 -2.71 -5.31 11.51
N PHE A 130 -1.49 -5.02 11.92
CA PHE A 130 -0.91 -3.68 11.83
C PHE A 130 -0.13 -3.56 10.53
N GLY A 131 -0.50 -2.59 9.70
CA GLY A 131 0.23 -2.19 8.49
C GLY A 131 0.89 -0.84 8.69
N VAL A 132 2.19 -0.81 8.91
CA VAL A 132 2.94 0.39 9.28
C VAL A 132 3.97 0.72 8.22
N GLY A 133 4.09 1.99 7.84
CA GLY A 133 5.10 2.43 6.88
C GLY A 133 4.77 3.77 6.22
N PRO A 134 5.64 4.26 5.32
CA PRO A 134 5.50 5.57 4.72
C PRO A 134 4.19 5.77 3.96
N ALA A 135 3.81 7.01 3.81
CA ALA A 135 2.68 7.37 2.95
C ALA A 135 2.92 6.93 1.50
N GLY A 136 1.86 6.45 0.83
CA GLY A 136 1.93 5.98 -0.57
C GLY A 136 2.32 4.52 -0.75
N THR A 137 2.48 3.75 0.32
CA THR A 137 2.69 2.28 0.25
C THR A 137 1.39 1.48 0.05
N GLY A 138 0.24 2.15 -0.06
CA GLY A 138 -1.05 1.51 -0.32
C GLY A 138 -1.72 0.84 0.87
N LYS A 139 -1.24 1.05 2.11
CA LYS A 139 -1.77 0.42 3.34
C LYS A 139 -3.28 0.49 3.45
N THR A 140 -3.82 1.68 3.46
CA THR A 140 -5.26 1.93 3.62
C THR A 140 -6.06 1.39 2.45
N TYR A 141 -5.61 1.63 1.22
CA TYR A 141 -6.28 1.15 0.00
C TYR A 141 -6.37 -0.38 -0.04
N LEU A 142 -5.28 -1.09 0.26
CA LEU A 142 -5.25 -2.55 0.30
C LEU A 142 -6.09 -3.12 1.45
N ALA A 143 -6.12 -2.46 2.61
CA ALA A 143 -7.01 -2.82 3.71
C ALA A 143 -8.49 -2.70 3.30
N VAL A 144 -8.87 -1.61 2.62
CA VAL A 144 -10.22 -1.41 2.09
C VAL A 144 -10.55 -2.45 1.01
N ALA A 145 -9.61 -2.78 0.13
CA ALA A 145 -9.79 -3.83 -0.88
C ALA A 145 -10.04 -5.20 -0.23
N MET A 146 -9.32 -5.53 0.83
CA MET A 146 -9.53 -6.76 1.60
C MET A 146 -10.87 -6.77 2.34
N ALA A 147 -11.31 -5.63 2.87
CA ALA A 147 -12.61 -5.49 3.52
C ALA A 147 -13.76 -5.72 2.52
N VAL A 148 -13.68 -5.10 1.34
CA VAL A 148 -14.66 -5.30 0.26
C VAL A 148 -14.67 -6.76 -0.22
N LYS A 149 -13.49 -7.40 -0.33
CA LYS A 149 -13.39 -8.83 -0.65
C LYS A 149 -14.09 -9.68 0.39
N ALA A 150 -13.76 -9.53 1.67
CA ALA A 150 -14.35 -10.27 2.79
C ALA A 150 -15.86 -10.09 2.85
N PHE A 151 -16.35 -8.88 2.61
CA PHE A 151 -17.79 -8.59 2.54
C PHE A 151 -18.47 -9.29 1.34
N LYS A 152 -17.88 -9.22 0.14
CA LYS A 152 -18.42 -9.91 -1.05
C LYS A 152 -18.41 -11.43 -0.90
N SER A 153 -17.42 -12.00 -0.21
CA SER A 153 -17.31 -13.44 0.12
C SER A 153 -18.22 -13.85 1.29
N LYS A 154 -18.91 -12.91 1.94
CA LYS A 154 -19.74 -13.11 3.12
C LYS A 154 -18.98 -13.63 4.37
N ASP A 155 -17.67 -13.37 4.42
CA ASP A 155 -16.84 -13.66 5.59
C ASP A 155 -17.17 -12.69 6.74
N VAL A 156 -17.67 -11.50 6.39
CA VAL A 156 -18.16 -10.47 7.33
C VAL A 156 -19.49 -9.88 6.82
N SER A 157 -20.30 -9.38 7.73
CA SER A 157 -21.60 -8.77 7.41
C SER A 157 -21.54 -7.25 7.19
N ARG A 158 -20.47 -6.59 7.64
CA ARG A 158 -20.31 -5.13 7.55
C ARG A 158 -18.87 -4.68 7.51
N ILE A 159 -18.65 -3.46 7.02
CA ILE A 159 -17.34 -2.80 6.95
C ILE A 159 -17.40 -1.54 7.79
N ILE A 160 -16.46 -1.37 8.71
CA ILE A 160 -16.37 -0.20 9.58
C ILE A 160 -15.00 0.44 9.38
N LEU A 161 -15.00 1.68 8.92
CA LEU A 161 -13.79 2.48 8.76
C LEU A 161 -13.80 3.61 9.78
N THR A 162 -12.69 3.75 10.48
CA THR A 162 -12.55 4.77 11.50
C THR A 162 -11.18 5.44 11.43
N ARG A 163 -11.13 6.69 11.84
CA ARG A 163 -9.92 7.49 11.89
C ARG A 163 -9.95 8.36 13.14
N PRO A 164 -8.82 8.59 13.83
CA PRO A 164 -8.76 9.58 14.88
C PRO A 164 -9.05 10.95 14.28
N ALA A 165 -9.96 11.69 14.90
CA ALA A 165 -10.14 13.09 14.58
C ALA A 165 -9.02 13.88 15.22
N VAL A 166 -7.91 14.09 14.50
CA VAL A 166 -6.80 14.93 14.95
C VAL A 166 -6.89 16.24 14.20
N GLU A 167 -6.96 17.32 14.95
CA GLU A 167 -6.78 18.64 14.41
C GLU A 167 -5.27 18.95 14.42
N ALA A 168 -4.69 19.19 13.25
CA ALA A 168 -3.38 19.79 13.13
C ALA A 168 -3.43 21.23 13.69
N GLY A 169 -3.33 21.36 15.03
CA GLY A 169 -3.31 22.66 15.71
C GLY A 169 -4.64 23.40 15.86
N GLU A 170 -5.73 22.91 15.29
CA GLU A 170 -7.06 23.52 15.38
C GLU A 170 -7.97 22.73 16.32
N LYS A 171 -8.59 23.40 17.30
CA LYS A 171 -9.62 22.78 18.15
C LYS A 171 -10.90 22.62 17.35
N LEU A 172 -11.54 21.42 17.33
CA LEU A 172 -12.83 21.10 16.67
C LEU A 172 -13.93 22.19 16.83
N GLY A 173 -13.70 23.14 17.71
CA GLY A 173 -14.59 24.28 17.94
C GLY A 173 -14.64 25.35 16.83
N PHE A 174 -13.68 25.39 15.89
CA PHE A 174 -13.60 26.50 14.93
C PHE A 174 -14.32 26.27 13.60
N LEU A 175 -14.68 25.05 13.24
CA LEU A 175 -15.43 24.79 12.01
C LEU A 175 -16.95 25.00 12.25
N PRO A 176 -17.66 25.76 11.42
CA PRO A 176 -19.11 25.89 11.51
C PRO A 176 -19.80 24.60 11.07
N GLY A 177 -20.85 24.18 11.77
CA GLY A 177 -21.66 23.00 11.43
C GLY A 177 -21.70 21.93 12.52
N ASP A 178 -22.52 20.91 12.29
CA ASP A 178 -22.62 19.73 13.15
C ASP A 178 -21.30 18.97 13.22
N LEU A 179 -21.07 18.26 14.33
CA LEU A 179 -19.85 17.47 14.55
C LEU A 179 -19.54 16.54 13.36
N GLN A 180 -20.57 16.01 12.73
CA GLN A 180 -20.48 15.12 11.56
C GLN A 180 -19.94 15.86 10.33
N ASN A 181 -20.41 17.07 10.04
CA ASN A 181 -19.92 17.91 8.94
C ASN A 181 -18.47 18.38 9.14
N LYS A 182 -18.03 18.51 10.40
CA LYS A 182 -16.66 18.91 10.75
C LYS A 182 -15.65 17.78 10.57
N VAL A 183 -16.06 16.53 10.72
CA VAL A 183 -15.19 15.36 10.64
C VAL A 183 -15.16 14.77 9.23
N ASP A 184 -16.18 15.02 8.41
CA ASP A 184 -16.32 14.47 7.06
C ASP A 184 -15.08 14.71 6.15
N PRO A 185 -14.45 15.92 6.13
CA PRO A 185 -13.25 16.15 5.33
C PRO A 185 -12.08 15.19 5.67
N TYR A 186 -11.94 14.82 6.92
CA TYR A 186 -10.88 13.90 7.38
C TYR A 186 -11.15 12.44 6.99
N LEU A 187 -12.40 12.10 6.71
CA LEU A 187 -12.82 10.76 6.32
C LEU A 187 -12.85 10.57 4.79
N ARG A 188 -12.72 11.64 4.00
CA ARG A 188 -12.74 11.57 2.53
C ARG A 188 -11.83 10.52 1.92
N PRO A 189 -10.55 10.37 2.34
CA PRO A 189 -9.68 9.36 1.76
C PRO A 189 -10.22 7.92 1.91
N LEU A 190 -11.00 7.66 2.96
CA LEU A 190 -11.64 6.36 3.17
C LEU A 190 -12.81 6.15 2.20
N TYR A 191 -13.58 7.19 1.95
CA TYR A 191 -14.66 7.16 0.96
C TYR A 191 -14.12 6.92 -0.44
N ASP A 192 -13.01 7.58 -0.82
CA ASP A 192 -12.41 7.45 -2.16
C ASP A 192 -12.04 6.00 -2.47
N GLY A 193 -11.44 5.29 -1.51
CA GLY A 193 -11.14 3.87 -1.64
C GLY A 193 -12.38 2.99 -1.83
N LEU A 194 -13.44 3.26 -1.06
CA LEU A 194 -14.71 2.54 -1.18
C LEU A 194 -15.41 2.83 -2.52
N PHE A 195 -15.39 4.09 -2.99
CA PHE A 195 -15.96 4.47 -4.28
C PHE A 195 -15.24 3.79 -5.45
N ASP A 196 -13.91 3.71 -5.42
CA ASP A 196 -13.14 3.02 -6.47
C ASP A 196 -13.49 1.54 -6.54
N LEU A 197 -13.70 0.88 -5.39
CA LEU A 197 -13.94 -0.56 -5.30
C LEU A 197 -15.39 -0.99 -5.51
N LEU A 198 -16.35 -0.17 -5.09
CA LEU A 198 -17.78 -0.50 -5.10
C LEU A 198 -18.57 0.27 -6.16
N GLY A 199 -18.06 1.42 -6.58
CA GLY A 199 -18.82 2.42 -7.32
C GLY A 199 -19.78 3.23 -6.42
N ALA A 200 -20.12 4.43 -6.84
CA ALA A 200 -20.91 5.37 -6.04
C ALA A 200 -22.28 4.82 -5.65
N GLU A 201 -23.00 4.23 -6.59
CA GLU A 201 -24.36 3.71 -6.36
C GLU A 201 -24.38 2.56 -5.36
N THR A 202 -23.47 1.59 -5.49
CA THR A 202 -23.40 0.44 -4.57
C THR A 202 -22.98 0.89 -3.17
N PHE A 203 -21.99 1.79 -3.12
CA PHE A 203 -21.56 2.37 -1.85
C PHE A 203 -22.73 3.07 -1.14
N GLN A 204 -23.45 3.94 -1.82
CA GLN A 204 -24.56 4.69 -1.23
C GLN A 204 -25.63 3.75 -0.65
N LYS A 205 -26.02 2.71 -1.40
CA LYS A 205 -26.99 1.69 -0.94
C LYS A 205 -26.51 0.95 0.33
N LEU A 206 -25.22 0.61 0.40
CA LEU A 206 -24.65 -0.10 1.56
C LEU A 206 -24.49 0.84 2.76
N PHE A 207 -24.15 2.08 2.53
CA PHE A 207 -24.03 3.11 3.55
C PHE A 207 -25.40 3.45 4.19
N GLU A 208 -26.44 3.65 3.40
CA GLU A 208 -27.80 3.87 3.88
C GLU A 208 -28.35 2.70 4.70
N LYS A 209 -27.96 1.48 4.35
CA LYS A 209 -28.30 0.26 5.10
C LYS A 209 -27.41 0.02 6.32
N GLN A 210 -26.49 0.92 6.62
CA GLN A 210 -25.50 0.80 7.70
C GLN A 210 -24.64 -0.49 7.62
N VAL A 211 -24.50 -1.04 6.42
CA VAL A 211 -23.57 -2.14 6.13
C VAL A 211 -22.13 -1.62 6.04
N ILE A 212 -21.98 -0.42 5.49
CA ILE A 212 -20.73 0.34 5.53
C ILE A 212 -20.90 1.51 6.48
N GLU A 213 -19.99 1.64 7.42
CA GLU A 213 -19.94 2.75 8.37
C GLU A 213 -18.59 3.42 8.26
N VAL A 214 -18.56 4.74 8.14
CA VAL A 214 -17.35 5.56 8.20
C VAL A 214 -17.57 6.59 9.31
N ALA A 215 -16.79 6.49 10.38
CA ALA A 215 -17.04 7.27 11.59
C ALA A 215 -15.74 7.64 12.33
N PRO A 216 -15.73 8.73 13.09
CA PRO A 216 -14.61 9.07 13.98
C PRO A 216 -14.36 7.97 15.02
N LEU A 217 -13.10 7.78 15.40
CA LEU A 217 -12.70 6.78 16.39
C LEU A 217 -13.49 6.90 17.72
N ALA A 218 -13.82 8.10 18.13
CA ALA A 218 -14.58 8.35 19.37
C ALA A 218 -15.96 7.64 19.38
N TYR A 219 -16.56 7.40 18.22
CA TYR A 219 -17.88 6.76 18.08
C TYR A 219 -17.81 5.24 18.26
N MET A 220 -16.62 4.67 18.37
CA MET A 220 -16.42 3.25 18.64
C MET A 220 -16.58 2.92 20.13
N ARG A 221 -16.54 3.93 21.01
CA ARG A 221 -16.59 3.72 22.47
C ARG A 221 -17.90 3.06 22.90
N GLY A 222 -17.81 2.03 23.77
CA GLY A 222 -18.96 1.32 24.33
C GLY A 222 -19.64 0.33 23.37
N ARG A 223 -19.09 0.13 22.17
CA ARG A 223 -19.63 -0.81 21.16
C ARG A 223 -18.92 -2.15 21.23
N THR A 224 -19.59 -3.20 20.77
CA THR A 224 -19.00 -4.49 20.37
C THR A 224 -19.28 -4.67 18.88
N LEU A 225 -18.24 -4.94 18.11
CA LEU A 225 -18.31 -4.97 16.65
C LEU A 225 -18.15 -6.42 16.19
N ASP A 226 -19.28 -7.14 16.09
CA ASP A 226 -19.32 -8.53 15.64
C ASP A 226 -19.45 -8.60 14.12
N ASP A 227 -18.95 -9.70 13.52
CA ASP A 227 -19.04 -10.04 12.09
C ASP A 227 -18.65 -8.85 11.18
N ALA A 228 -17.62 -8.10 11.57
CA ALA A 228 -17.22 -6.87 10.92
C ALA A 228 -15.77 -6.90 10.46
N PHE A 229 -15.50 -6.29 9.30
CA PHE A 229 -14.15 -5.90 8.92
C PHE A 229 -13.92 -4.44 9.33
N ILE A 230 -13.01 -4.22 10.27
CA ILE A 230 -12.81 -2.95 10.94
C ILE A 230 -11.44 -2.39 10.56
N ILE A 231 -11.40 -1.16 10.08
CA ILE A 231 -10.15 -0.48 9.71
C ILE A 231 -10.00 0.78 10.56
N LEU A 232 -8.86 0.88 11.27
CA LEU A 232 -8.40 2.13 11.89
C LEU A 232 -7.27 2.71 11.05
N ASP A 233 -7.53 3.82 10.39
CA ASP A 233 -6.56 4.54 9.58
C ASP A 233 -5.91 5.70 10.36
N GLU A 234 -4.68 6.11 9.97
CA GLU A 234 -3.87 7.14 10.63
C GLU A 234 -3.71 6.90 12.15
N ALA A 235 -3.53 5.65 12.50
CA ALA A 235 -3.50 5.19 13.90
C ALA A 235 -2.33 5.77 14.72
N GLN A 236 -1.28 6.30 14.09
CA GLN A 236 -0.19 7.00 14.78
C GLN A 236 -0.69 8.22 15.55
N ASN A 237 -1.84 8.76 15.17
CA ASN A 237 -2.48 9.91 15.79
C ASN A 237 -3.49 9.54 16.87
N THR A 238 -3.44 8.31 17.40
CA THR A 238 -4.17 7.88 18.59
C THR A 238 -3.32 7.99 19.83
N THR A 239 -3.95 8.16 21.00
CA THR A 239 -3.27 7.92 22.29
C THR A 239 -3.30 6.42 22.63
N PRO A 240 -2.46 5.92 23.59
CA PRO A 240 -2.51 4.54 24.04
C PRO A 240 -3.89 4.10 24.55
N GLU A 241 -4.60 5.00 25.25
CA GLU A 241 -5.96 4.74 25.76
C GLU A 241 -6.97 4.60 24.61
N GLN A 242 -6.87 5.44 23.57
CA GLN A 242 -7.71 5.37 22.38
C GLN A 242 -7.44 4.08 21.59
N MET A 243 -6.19 3.70 21.39
CA MET A 243 -5.81 2.46 20.73
C MET A 243 -6.33 1.25 21.50
N LYS A 244 -6.13 1.19 22.82
CA LYS A 244 -6.67 0.12 23.67
C LYS A 244 -8.18 0.09 23.60
N MET A 245 -8.85 1.24 23.72
CA MET A 245 -10.30 1.36 23.59
C MET A 245 -10.78 0.76 22.27
N PHE A 246 -10.13 1.08 21.15
CA PHE A 246 -10.49 0.61 19.83
C PHE A 246 -10.30 -0.92 19.68
N LEU A 247 -9.12 -1.44 20.01
CA LEU A 247 -8.81 -2.86 19.85
C LEU A 247 -9.75 -3.76 20.68
N THR A 248 -10.22 -3.26 21.82
CA THR A 248 -11.19 -3.97 22.67
C THR A 248 -12.64 -3.86 22.18
N ARG A 249 -12.90 -3.24 21.01
CA ARG A 249 -14.23 -3.25 20.34
C ARG A 249 -14.42 -4.45 19.44
N MET A 250 -13.36 -5.15 19.09
CA MET A 250 -13.44 -6.33 18.24
C MET A 250 -14.35 -7.38 18.89
N GLY A 251 -15.37 -7.81 18.15
CA GLY A 251 -16.29 -8.86 18.52
C GLY A 251 -16.02 -10.17 17.78
N VAL A 252 -16.91 -11.14 17.98
CA VAL A 252 -16.83 -12.47 17.36
C VAL A 252 -16.95 -12.34 15.84
N GLY A 253 -16.22 -13.17 15.08
CA GLY A 253 -16.28 -13.18 13.61
C GLY A 253 -15.65 -11.94 12.95
N SER A 254 -15.03 -11.03 13.72
CA SER A 254 -14.49 -9.80 13.16
C SER A 254 -13.00 -9.86 12.86
N LYS A 255 -12.57 -8.99 11.95
CA LYS A 255 -11.19 -8.77 11.56
C LYS A 255 -10.85 -7.29 11.69
N VAL A 256 -9.68 -7.00 12.24
CA VAL A 256 -9.19 -5.63 12.46
C VAL A 256 -7.92 -5.38 11.67
N VAL A 257 -7.88 -4.27 10.96
CA VAL A 257 -6.67 -3.77 10.31
C VAL A 257 -6.38 -2.36 10.83
N VAL A 258 -5.16 -2.16 11.31
CA VAL A 258 -4.67 -0.88 11.81
C VAL A 258 -3.60 -0.38 10.85
N THR A 259 -3.80 0.80 10.25
CA THR A 259 -2.84 1.43 9.35
C THR A 259 -2.27 2.71 9.94
N GLY A 260 -1.00 2.98 9.66
CA GLY A 260 -0.37 4.21 10.13
C GLY A 260 1.07 4.41 9.65
N ASP A 261 1.56 5.62 9.90
CA ASP A 261 2.93 6.04 9.60
C ASP A 261 3.56 6.65 10.85
N VAL A 262 4.52 5.94 11.44
CA VAL A 262 5.17 6.38 12.68
C VAL A 262 6.05 7.62 12.53
N THR A 263 6.27 8.08 11.29
CA THR A 263 7.01 9.30 10.98
C THR A 263 6.11 10.54 10.90
N GLN A 264 4.80 10.36 10.78
CA GLN A 264 3.81 11.43 10.60
C GLN A 264 2.88 11.52 11.83
N ILE A 265 3.45 11.82 12.99
CA ILE A 265 2.71 11.96 14.24
C ILE A 265 2.34 13.43 14.47
N ASP A 266 1.04 13.74 14.45
CA ASP A 266 0.48 15.08 14.65
C ASP A 266 -0.04 15.28 16.10
N LEU A 267 0.32 14.40 17.03
CA LEU A 267 -0.04 14.52 18.43
C LEU A 267 0.76 15.63 19.12
N PRO A 268 0.22 16.25 20.21
CA PRO A 268 0.95 17.22 21.01
C PRO A 268 2.28 16.65 21.53
N GLU A 269 3.34 17.50 21.61
CA GLU A 269 4.75 17.17 21.93
C GLU A 269 4.93 16.30 23.15
N LYS A 270 4.17 15.95 23.97
CA LYS A 270 4.35 15.05 25.12
C LYS A 270 3.45 13.82 25.09
N THR A 271 2.69 13.67 24.03
CA THR A 271 1.72 12.58 23.91
C THR A 271 2.34 11.41 23.17
N ARG A 272 2.42 10.26 23.82
CA ARG A 272 2.88 9.02 23.18
C ARG A 272 1.87 8.55 22.15
N SER A 273 2.34 8.14 21.00
CA SER A 273 1.50 7.52 19.97
C SER A 273 1.01 6.15 20.42
N GLY A 274 -0.32 5.95 20.34
CA GLY A 274 -0.94 4.67 20.64
C GLY A 274 -0.57 3.57 19.64
N LEU A 275 -0.23 3.92 18.38
CA LEU A 275 0.28 2.97 17.42
C LEU A 275 1.65 2.44 17.87
N ILE A 276 2.59 3.33 18.23
CA ILE A 276 3.92 2.92 18.69
C ILE A 276 3.80 2.06 19.95
N ASP A 277 2.98 2.47 20.91
CA ASP A 277 2.73 1.73 22.13
C ASP A 277 2.16 0.33 21.84
N ALA A 278 1.16 0.22 20.96
CA ALA A 278 0.54 -1.06 20.61
C ALA A 278 1.52 -2.00 19.89
N LEU A 279 2.37 -1.48 19.00
CA LEU A 279 3.40 -2.28 18.32
C LEU A 279 4.41 -2.90 19.30
N GLU A 280 4.69 -2.22 20.39
CA GLU A 280 5.58 -2.73 21.44
C GLU A 280 4.85 -3.74 22.34
N VAL A 281 3.70 -3.34 22.90
CA VAL A 281 2.96 -4.12 23.89
C VAL A 281 2.39 -5.42 23.31
N LEU A 282 1.93 -5.39 22.05
CA LEU A 282 1.26 -6.52 21.40
C LEU A 282 2.18 -7.41 20.56
N ARG A 283 3.49 -7.20 20.65
CA ARG A 283 4.48 -7.87 19.78
C ARG A 283 4.43 -9.39 19.85
N HIS A 284 4.07 -9.95 20.99
CA HIS A 284 4.07 -11.40 21.24
C HIS A 284 2.66 -11.94 21.50
N VAL A 285 1.62 -11.23 21.10
CA VAL A 285 0.25 -11.70 21.25
C VAL A 285 -0.13 -12.54 20.02
N ASP A 286 -0.48 -13.81 20.24
CA ASP A 286 -0.92 -14.70 19.18
C ASP A 286 -2.16 -14.16 18.47
N GLY A 287 -2.24 -14.37 17.15
CA GLY A 287 -3.34 -13.86 16.33
C GLY A 287 -3.18 -12.41 15.86
N ILE A 288 -2.13 -11.71 16.30
CA ILE A 288 -1.78 -10.35 15.87
C ILE A 288 -0.56 -10.38 14.95
N ALA A 289 -0.66 -9.75 13.79
CA ALA A 289 0.47 -9.55 12.88
C ALA A 289 0.88 -8.08 12.82
N GLN A 290 2.18 -7.84 12.67
CA GLN A 290 2.75 -6.52 12.44
C GLN A 290 3.59 -6.57 11.16
N VAL A 291 3.18 -5.82 10.14
CA VAL A 291 3.89 -5.75 8.86
C VAL A 291 4.43 -4.34 8.66
N ARG A 292 5.72 -4.24 8.36
CA ARG A 292 6.39 -2.97 8.06
C ARG A 292 6.63 -2.85 6.56
N LEU A 293 5.95 -1.88 5.98
CA LEU A 293 6.20 -1.42 4.62
C LEU A 293 7.31 -0.36 4.65
N THR A 294 8.10 -0.32 3.61
CA THR A 294 9.30 0.52 3.51
C THR A 294 9.22 1.49 2.33
N GLU A 295 10.22 2.33 2.16
CA GLU A 295 10.39 3.20 0.98
C GLU A 295 10.34 2.40 -0.35
N LYS A 296 10.79 1.13 -0.35
CA LYS A 296 10.73 0.24 -1.52
C LYS A 296 9.27 -0.09 -1.93
N ASP A 297 8.34 0.02 -0.99
CA ASP A 297 6.92 -0.27 -1.20
C ASP A 297 6.10 0.95 -1.62
N VAL A 298 6.73 2.12 -1.75
CA VAL A 298 6.05 3.36 -2.14
C VAL A 298 5.65 3.31 -3.62
N VAL A 299 4.35 3.32 -3.86
CA VAL A 299 3.72 3.31 -5.19
C VAL A 299 3.13 4.68 -5.47
N ARG A 300 3.97 5.62 -5.90
CA ARG A 300 3.57 7.02 -6.20
C ARG A 300 4.09 7.47 -7.55
N HIS A 301 3.41 8.47 -8.14
CA HIS A 301 3.90 9.13 -9.35
C HIS A 301 5.32 9.68 -9.13
N ARG A 302 6.20 9.53 -10.14
CA ARG A 302 7.62 9.90 -10.08
C ARG A 302 7.85 11.33 -9.59
N LEU A 303 7.07 12.27 -10.11
CA LEU A 303 7.21 13.70 -9.72
C LEU A 303 6.91 13.90 -8.23
N VAL A 304 5.91 13.18 -7.69
CA VAL A 304 5.58 13.25 -6.26
C VAL A 304 6.72 12.70 -5.40
N GLN A 305 7.35 11.59 -5.80
CA GLN A 305 8.54 11.07 -5.11
C GLN A 305 9.71 12.07 -5.14
N GLN A 306 9.93 12.74 -6.28
CA GLN A 306 10.97 13.76 -6.41
C GLN A 306 10.69 14.99 -5.53
N ILE A 307 9.44 15.42 -5.46
CA ILE A 307 9.02 16.53 -4.59
C ILE A 307 9.29 16.17 -3.12
N VAL A 308 8.85 14.99 -2.66
CA VAL A 308 9.07 14.56 -1.27
C VAL A 308 10.57 14.56 -0.94
N ARG A 309 11.39 13.92 -1.75
CA ARG A 309 12.85 13.88 -1.54
C ARG A 309 13.49 15.28 -1.51
N ALA A 310 13.05 16.18 -2.38
CA ALA A 310 13.57 17.54 -2.40
C ALA A 310 13.26 18.30 -1.09
N TYR A 311 12.07 18.12 -0.53
CA TYR A 311 11.70 18.71 0.75
C TYR A 311 12.44 18.08 1.93
N GLU A 312 12.64 16.76 1.95
CA GLU A 312 13.41 16.05 2.97
C GLU A 312 14.87 16.55 2.99
N GLN A 313 15.53 16.62 1.84
CA GLN A 313 16.89 17.16 1.71
C GLN A 313 16.99 18.63 2.17
N ALA A 314 15.97 19.43 1.85
CA ALA A 314 15.95 20.83 2.29
C ALA A 314 15.75 20.97 3.82
N ALA A 315 15.07 20.02 4.46
CA ALA A 315 14.89 19.99 5.92
C ALA A 315 16.19 19.56 6.63
N GLU A 316 16.90 18.56 6.12
CA GLU A 316 18.20 18.10 6.64
C GLU A 316 19.28 19.19 6.59
N HIS A 317 19.25 20.05 5.57
CA HIS A 317 20.18 21.18 5.45
C HIS A 317 19.86 22.38 6.38
N LYS A 318 18.71 22.38 7.04
CA LYS A 318 18.28 23.44 7.97
C LYS A 318 18.43 23.04 9.45
N SER A 319 18.67 21.78 9.74
CA SER A 319 18.95 21.23 11.08
C SER A 319 20.47 21.14 11.30
#